data_6268c1f024e05d596d9909a6b789e53f
#
_entry.id   6268c1f024e05d596d9909a6b789e53f
#
_cell.length_a   1.000
_cell.length_b   1.000
_cell.length_c   1.000
_cell.angle_alpha   90.00
_cell.angle_beta   90.00
_cell.angle_gamma   90.00
#
_symmetry.space_group_name_H-M   'P 1'
#
loop_
_entity.id
_entity.type
_entity.pdbx_description
1 polymer ?
#
loop_
_entity_poly.entity_id
_entity_poly.type
_entity_poly.pdbx_seq_one_letter_code
_entity_poly.pdbx_strand_id
1 'polypeptide(L)'
;MTSTPSPSREATSEADYLRLDQQICFSLNAASRAFGSVYRVLLKDLGLTYPQYLVMLALWEHGELPVKKLGEHLRLDSGTLSPLLKRLEAAGLVRRERSTLDERSVHIHLTDEGTALRERALAVPRRIAAATGFDLDEITDLQGRLNRLTAALNTAALDENLSCADGEFEK
;
A
#
# COMPACT_ATOMS: atom_id res chain seq x y z
N MET A 1 -30.49 18.33 -37.46
CA MET A 1 -29.08 18.57 -37.10
C MET A 1 -29.07 19.47 -35.89
N THR A 2 -29.10 18.90 -34.72
CA THR A 2 -29.08 19.64 -33.43
C THR A 2 -27.74 19.32 -32.78
N SER A 3 -26.82 20.30 -32.84
CA SER A 3 -25.52 20.23 -32.18
C SER A 3 -25.72 20.40 -30.71
N THR A 4 -25.35 19.39 -29.94
CA THR A 4 -25.27 19.44 -28.48
C THR A 4 -24.01 20.23 -28.11
N PRO A 5 -24.11 21.30 -27.30
CA PRO A 5 -22.92 22.01 -26.84
C PRO A 5 -22.12 21.16 -25.88
N SER A 6 -20.80 21.08 -26.10
CA SER A 6 -19.85 20.52 -25.14
C SER A 6 -19.93 21.30 -23.82
N PRO A 7 -19.83 20.64 -22.66
CA PRO A 7 -19.80 21.36 -21.38
C PRO A 7 -18.51 22.17 -21.30
N SER A 8 -18.68 23.48 -21.26
CA SER A 8 -17.63 24.46 -20.98
C SER A 8 -17.02 24.13 -19.63
N ARG A 9 -15.69 24.01 -19.59
CA ARG A 9 -14.89 23.95 -18.37
C ARG A 9 -15.08 25.30 -17.68
N GLU A 10 -16.09 25.40 -16.79
CA GLU A 10 -16.24 26.57 -15.91
C GLU A 10 -14.98 26.70 -15.07
N ALA A 11 -14.41 27.89 -15.02
CA ALA A 11 -13.27 28.21 -14.18
C ALA A 11 -13.68 28.01 -12.72
N THR A 12 -13.13 26.99 -12.07
CA THR A 12 -13.34 26.69 -10.66
C THR A 12 -12.94 27.93 -9.83
N SER A 13 -13.85 28.49 -9.06
CA SER A 13 -13.54 29.63 -8.18
C SER A 13 -12.63 29.17 -7.03
N GLU A 14 -11.81 30.07 -6.46
CA GLU A 14 -10.96 29.73 -5.29
C GLU A 14 -11.77 29.15 -4.12
N ALA A 15 -13.01 29.57 -3.94
CA ALA A 15 -13.92 29.03 -2.92
C ALA A 15 -14.28 27.56 -3.16
N ASP A 16 -14.22 27.09 -4.41
CA ASP A 16 -14.52 25.69 -4.76
C ASP A 16 -13.40 24.74 -4.31
N TYR A 17 -12.15 25.21 -4.16
CA TYR A 17 -11.05 24.37 -3.68
C TYR A 17 -11.21 23.88 -2.23
N LEU A 18 -12.05 24.52 -1.42
CA LEU A 18 -12.34 24.09 -0.05
C LEU A 18 -13.50 23.10 0.04
N ARG A 19 -14.12 22.76 -1.07
CA ARG A 19 -15.21 21.77 -1.09
C ARG A 19 -14.66 20.37 -0.93
N LEU A 20 -15.31 19.54 -0.10
CA LEU A 20 -14.90 18.18 0.20
C LEU A 20 -14.92 17.27 -1.05
N ASP A 21 -15.91 17.45 -1.92
CA ASP A 21 -16.07 16.68 -3.16
C ASP A 21 -15.00 17.01 -4.22
N GLN A 22 -14.26 18.10 -4.07
CA GLN A 22 -13.13 18.47 -4.92
C GLN A 22 -11.77 17.98 -4.37
N GLN A 23 -11.77 17.40 -3.16
CA GLN A 23 -10.52 16.93 -2.54
C GLN A 23 -10.12 15.54 -3.04
N ILE A 24 -9.02 15.46 -3.79
CA ILE A 24 -8.47 14.18 -4.25
C ILE A 24 -8.10 13.27 -3.07
N CYS A 25 -7.57 13.84 -1.98
CA CYS A 25 -7.23 13.09 -0.77
C CYS A 25 -8.46 12.43 -0.13
N PHE A 26 -9.63 13.08 -0.17
CA PHE A 26 -10.88 12.50 0.31
C PHE A 26 -11.29 11.29 -0.54
N SER A 27 -11.22 11.38 -1.87
CA SER A 27 -11.53 10.28 -2.78
C SER A 27 -10.59 9.09 -2.58
N LEU A 28 -9.28 9.35 -2.44
CA LEU A 28 -8.28 8.31 -2.16
C LEU A 28 -8.52 7.62 -0.81
N ASN A 29 -8.85 8.39 0.24
CA ASN A 29 -9.16 7.84 1.56
C ASN A 29 -10.44 7.00 1.52
N ALA A 30 -11.49 7.46 0.82
CA ALA A 30 -12.73 6.71 0.65
C ALA A 30 -12.48 5.39 -0.09
N ALA A 31 -11.73 5.41 -1.21
CA ALA A 31 -11.36 4.22 -1.95
C ALA A 31 -10.53 3.25 -1.09
N SER A 32 -9.52 3.75 -0.36
CA SER A 32 -8.69 2.94 0.54
C SER A 32 -9.52 2.21 1.60
N ARG A 33 -10.49 2.90 2.22
CA ARG A 33 -11.40 2.27 3.20
C ARG A 33 -12.32 1.24 2.56
N ALA A 34 -12.81 1.49 1.35
CA ALA A 34 -13.62 0.53 0.60
C ALA A 34 -12.83 -0.75 0.29
N PHE A 35 -11.59 -0.62 -0.22
CA PHE A 35 -10.68 -1.75 -0.40
C PHE A 35 -10.44 -2.52 0.90
N GLY A 36 -10.17 -1.82 2.01
CA GLY A 36 -9.98 -2.44 3.32
C GLY A 36 -11.20 -3.26 3.78
N SER A 37 -12.40 -2.82 3.46
CA SER A 37 -13.64 -3.55 3.77
C SER A 37 -13.76 -4.83 2.93
N VAL A 38 -13.47 -4.78 1.64
CA VAL A 38 -13.45 -5.96 0.77
C VAL A 38 -12.36 -6.94 1.21
N TYR A 39 -11.13 -6.47 1.46
CA TYR A 39 -10.05 -7.33 1.95
C TYR A 39 -10.38 -8.02 3.28
N ARG A 40 -11.06 -7.34 4.20
CA ARG A 40 -11.49 -7.95 5.46
C ARG A 40 -12.36 -9.18 5.25
N VAL A 41 -13.25 -9.14 4.26
CA VAL A 41 -14.11 -10.28 3.90
C VAL A 41 -13.28 -11.37 3.22
N LEU A 42 -12.45 -11.01 2.22
CA LEU A 42 -11.71 -11.98 1.43
C LEU A 42 -10.61 -12.70 2.20
N LEU A 43 -9.98 -12.03 3.17
CA LEU A 43 -8.89 -12.56 3.97
C LEU A 43 -9.35 -13.30 5.24
N LYS A 44 -10.64 -13.26 5.55
CA LYS A 44 -11.19 -13.89 6.77
C LYS A 44 -10.82 -15.37 6.86
N ASP A 45 -11.00 -16.11 5.78
CA ASP A 45 -10.73 -17.54 5.75
C ASP A 45 -9.23 -17.88 5.76
N LEU A 46 -8.37 -16.91 5.43
CA LEU A 46 -6.91 -17.02 5.52
C LEU A 46 -6.40 -16.66 6.92
N GLY A 47 -7.24 -16.09 7.78
CA GLY A 47 -6.85 -15.62 9.11
C GLY A 47 -5.91 -14.40 9.07
N LEU A 48 -5.89 -13.64 7.98
CA LEU A 48 -4.99 -12.51 7.78
C LEU A 48 -5.73 -11.17 7.78
N THR A 49 -5.07 -10.15 8.31
CA THR A 49 -5.41 -8.75 8.02
C THR A 49 -4.74 -8.31 6.72
N TYR A 50 -5.22 -7.22 6.11
CA TYR A 50 -4.62 -6.71 4.87
C TYR A 50 -3.10 -6.40 5.00
N PRO A 51 -2.62 -5.72 6.08
CA PRO A 51 -1.17 -5.52 6.22
C PRO A 51 -0.37 -6.82 6.36
N GLN A 52 -0.92 -7.84 7.05
CA GLN A 52 -0.29 -9.15 7.14
C GLN A 52 -0.24 -9.87 5.78
N TYR A 53 -1.32 -9.73 4.99
CA TYR A 53 -1.37 -10.27 3.63
C TYR A 53 -0.30 -9.64 2.73
N LEU A 54 -0.03 -8.33 2.84
CA LEU A 54 1.05 -7.67 2.11
C LEU A 54 2.43 -8.24 2.48
N VAL A 55 2.68 -8.53 3.76
CA VAL A 55 3.90 -9.22 4.19
C VAL A 55 4.02 -10.60 3.55
N MET A 56 2.93 -11.37 3.57
CA MET A 56 2.92 -12.70 2.94
C MET A 56 3.14 -12.64 1.44
N LEU A 57 2.54 -11.66 0.73
CA LEU A 57 2.78 -11.44 -0.71
C LEU A 57 4.27 -11.22 -1.01
N ALA A 58 4.92 -10.33 -0.26
CA ALA A 58 6.35 -10.05 -0.44
C ALA A 58 7.20 -11.30 -0.19
N LEU A 59 6.88 -12.10 0.83
CA LEU A 59 7.60 -13.34 1.13
C LEU A 59 7.31 -14.45 0.11
N TRP A 60 6.09 -14.55 -0.43
CA TRP A 60 5.77 -15.51 -1.50
C TRP A 60 6.45 -15.18 -2.83
N GLU A 61 6.73 -13.88 -3.07
CA GLU A 61 7.40 -13.40 -4.28
C GLU A 61 8.93 -13.57 -4.19
N HIS A 62 9.52 -13.16 -3.07
CA HIS A 62 10.97 -13.02 -2.93
C HIS A 62 11.61 -14.12 -2.07
N GLY A 63 10.82 -14.98 -1.43
CA GLY A 63 11.31 -15.97 -0.47
C GLY A 63 11.67 -15.34 0.88
N GLU A 64 12.90 -15.59 1.35
CA GLU A 64 13.39 -14.94 2.58
C GLU A 64 13.79 -13.48 2.33
N LEU A 65 13.50 -12.61 3.29
CA LEU A 65 13.86 -11.20 3.24
C LEU A 65 14.39 -10.71 4.60
N PRO A 66 15.45 -9.89 4.62
CA PRO A 66 15.79 -9.08 5.78
C PRO A 66 14.64 -8.16 6.16
N VAL A 67 14.39 -7.95 7.45
CA VAL A 67 13.32 -7.05 7.94
C VAL A 67 13.41 -5.66 7.30
N LYS A 68 14.62 -5.12 7.14
CA LYS A 68 14.85 -3.84 6.48
C LYS A 68 14.32 -3.84 5.05
N LYS A 69 14.67 -4.86 4.25
CA LYS A 69 14.24 -5.00 2.86
C LYS A 69 12.72 -5.18 2.76
N LEU A 70 12.15 -5.96 3.66
CA LEU A 70 10.70 -6.13 3.74
C LEU A 70 9.99 -4.79 4.02
N GLY A 71 10.52 -3.96 4.92
CA GLY A 71 10.02 -2.61 5.17
C GLY A 71 10.09 -1.71 3.93
N GLU A 72 11.21 -1.75 3.19
CA GLU A 72 11.38 -1.01 1.93
C GLU A 72 10.34 -1.44 0.88
N HIS A 73 10.14 -2.75 0.66
CA HIS A 73 9.13 -3.27 -0.27
C HIS A 73 7.71 -2.84 0.10
N LEU A 74 7.38 -2.88 1.38
CA LEU A 74 6.04 -2.55 1.87
C LEU A 74 5.83 -1.05 2.13
N ARG A 75 6.90 -0.25 2.04
CA ARG A 75 6.91 1.18 2.42
C ARG A 75 6.41 1.39 3.86
N LEU A 76 6.87 0.50 4.77
CA LEU A 76 6.53 0.53 6.18
C LEU A 76 7.79 0.76 7.02
N ASP A 77 7.64 1.60 8.04
CA ASP A 77 8.66 1.77 9.07
C ASP A 77 8.76 0.52 9.98
N SER A 78 9.87 0.41 10.72
CA SER A 78 10.12 -0.72 11.61
C SER A 78 9.15 -0.81 12.78
N GLY A 79 8.61 0.33 13.24
CA GLY A 79 7.63 0.38 14.33
C GLY A 79 6.30 -0.26 13.90
N THR A 80 5.88 -0.02 12.66
CA THR A 80 4.68 -0.61 12.08
C THR A 80 4.90 -2.09 11.69
N LEU A 81 6.06 -2.42 11.13
CA LEU A 81 6.35 -3.76 10.63
C LEU A 81 6.54 -4.78 11.76
N SER A 82 7.23 -4.41 12.85
CA SER A 82 7.56 -5.34 13.94
C SER A 82 6.33 -6.00 14.60
N PRO A 83 5.23 -5.30 14.93
CA PRO A 83 4.02 -5.93 15.44
C PRO A 83 3.34 -6.87 14.44
N LEU A 84 3.40 -6.57 13.13
CA LEU A 84 2.85 -7.44 12.09
C LEU A 84 3.60 -8.77 12.05
N LEU A 85 4.94 -8.70 12.04
CA LEU A 85 5.80 -9.89 12.04
C LEU A 85 5.61 -10.74 13.29
N LYS A 86 5.48 -10.12 14.49
CA LYS A 86 5.17 -10.85 15.72
C LYS A 86 3.87 -11.65 15.63
N ARG A 87 2.83 -11.05 15.04
CA ARG A 87 1.53 -11.72 14.88
C ARG A 87 1.59 -12.85 13.86
N LEU A 88 2.31 -12.69 12.76
CA LEU A 88 2.50 -13.74 11.75
C LEU A 88 3.33 -14.91 12.31
N GLU A 89 4.35 -14.61 13.12
CA GLU A 89 5.16 -15.61 13.80
C GLU A 89 4.33 -16.37 14.83
N ALA A 90 3.52 -15.68 15.64
CA ALA A 90 2.59 -16.30 16.59
C ALA A 90 1.50 -17.15 15.90
N ALA A 91 1.13 -16.81 14.66
CA ALA A 91 0.23 -17.59 13.82
C ALA A 91 0.94 -18.77 13.12
N GLY A 92 2.25 -18.95 13.31
CA GLY A 92 3.02 -20.04 12.74
C GLY A 92 3.28 -19.91 11.23
N LEU A 93 3.07 -18.73 10.64
CA LEU A 93 3.19 -18.53 9.19
C LEU A 93 4.60 -18.08 8.75
N VAL A 94 5.33 -17.45 9.66
CA VAL A 94 6.72 -17.02 9.44
C VAL A 94 7.57 -17.38 10.66
N ARG A 95 8.89 -17.43 10.46
CA ARG A 95 9.90 -17.49 11.51
C ARG A 95 10.93 -16.41 11.32
N ARG A 96 11.56 -15.98 12.40
CA ARG A 96 12.65 -15.03 12.42
C ARG A 96 13.96 -15.75 12.68
N GLU A 97 14.97 -15.39 11.92
CA GLU A 97 16.30 -15.94 12.09
C GLU A 97 17.32 -14.79 12.05
N ARG A 98 18.24 -14.76 12.99
CA ARG A 98 19.35 -13.83 12.93
C ARG A 98 20.34 -14.28 11.87
N SER A 99 20.83 -13.35 11.08
CA SER A 99 21.87 -13.64 10.09
C SER A 99 23.13 -14.11 10.80
N THR A 100 23.72 -15.18 10.27
CA THR A 100 25.03 -15.65 10.71
C THR A 100 26.18 -14.77 10.22
N LEU A 101 25.94 -13.97 9.18
CA LEU A 101 26.92 -13.07 8.57
C LEU A 101 26.88 -11.65 9.16
N ASP A 102 25.72 -11.22 9.65
CA ASP A 102 25.51 -9.90 10.29
C ASP A 102 24.49 -10.07 11.43
N GLU A 103 24.96 -10.14 12.66
CA GLU A 103 24.14 -10.31 13.86
C GLU A 103 23.08 -9.21 14.06
N ARG A 104 23.21 -8.06 13.38
CA ARG A 104 22.25 -6.95 13.40
C ARG A 104 21.12 -7.15 12.43
N SER A 105 21.25 -8.10 11.51
CA SER A 105 20.25 -8.40 10.48
C SER A 105 19.37 -9.57 10.92
N VAL A 106 18.05 -9.36 10.90
CA VAL A 106 17.04 -10.39 11.13
C VAL A 106 16.36 -10.68 9.80
N HIS A 107 16.34 -11.96 9.42
CA HIS A 107 15.66 -12.47 8.22
C HIS A 107 14.31 -13.06 8.60
N ILE A 108 13.36 -12.91 7.70
CA ILE A 108 12.02 -13.47 7.81
C ILE A 108 11.88 -14.57 6.77
N HIS A 109 11.51 -15.74 7.22
CA HIS A 109 11.29 -16.93 6.39
C HIS A 109 9.85 -17.38 6.52
N LEU A 110 9.30 -17.93 5.44
CA LEU A 110 8.05 -18.67 5.51
C LEU A 110 8.25 -19.99 6.27
N THR A 111 7.23 -20.41 6.99
CA THR A 111 7.10 -21.79 7.45
C THR A 111 6.46 -22.65 6.35
N ASP A 112 6.33 -23.95 6.57
CA ASP A 112 5.59 -24.84 5.67
C ASP A 112 4.12 -24.43 5.59
N GLU A 113 3.51 -24.03 6.70
CA GLU A 113 2.15 -23.51 6.78
C GLU A 113 2.02 -22.18 6.02
N GLY A 114 3.01 -21.28 6.20
CA GLY A 114 3.06 -20.01 5.46
C GLY A 114 3.18 -20.21 3.96
N THR A 115 3.97 -21.19 3.54
CA THR A 115 4.12 -21.58 2.14
C THR A 115 2.83 -22.19 1.58
N ALA A 116 2.23 -23.14 2.31
CA ALA A 116 0.98 -23.80 1.91
C ALA A 116 -0.21 -22.81 1.80
N LEU A 117 -0.22 -21.76 2.64
CA LEU A 117 -1.26 -20.75 2.61
C LEU A 117 -1.34 -20.01 1.27
N ARG A 118 -0.25 -19.95 0.50
CA ARG A 118 -0.17 -19.32 -0.82
C ARG A 118 -1.25 -19.87 -1.78
N GLU A 119 -1.46 -21.19 -1.82
CA GLU A 119 -2.46 -21.81 -2.70
C GLU A 119 -3.87 -21.29 -2.42
N ARG A 120 -4.21 -21.13 -1.14
CA ARG A 120 -5.51 -20.59 -0.72
C ARG A 120 -5.64 -19.10 -1.03
N ALA A 121 -4.53 -18.37 -1.10
CA ALA A 121 -4.51 -16.94 -1.40
C ALA A 121 -4.63 -16.60 -2.89
N LEU A 122 -4.43 -17.56 -3.82
CA LEU A 122 -4.44 -17.33 -5.27
C LEU A 122 -5.75 -16.70 -5.80
N ALA A 123 -6.88 -16.95 -5.14
CA ALA A 123 -8.15 -16.39 -5.53
C ALA A 123 -8.32 -14.90 -5.15
N VAL A 124 -7.57 -14.40 -4.16
CA VAL A 124 -7.76 -13.06 -3.60
C VAL A 124 -7.54 -11.96 -4.65
N PRO A 125 -6.43 -11.93 -5.44
CA PRO A 125 -6.20 -10.89 -6.43
C PRO A 125 -7.31 -10.81 -7.49
N ARG A 126 -7.81 -11.96 -7.95
CA ARG A 126 -8.91 -12.01 -8.94
C ARG A 126 -10.21 -11.45 -8.38
N ARG A 127 -10.52 -11.79 -7.12
CA ARG A 127 -11.74 -11.30 -6.46
C ARG A 127 -11.68 -9.81 -6.16
N ILE A 128 -10.51 -9.29 -5.82
CA ILE A 128 -10.28 -7.85 -5.65
C ILE A 128 -10.42 -7.13 -6.99
N ALA A 129 -9.79 -7.61 -8.06
CA ALA A 129 -9.92 -7.02 -9.38
C ALA A 129 -11.39 -6.97 -9.83
N ALA A 130 -12.11 -8.08 -9.71
CA ALA A 130 -13.55 -8.12 -10.03
C ALA A 130 -14.39 -7.14 -9.19
N ALA A 131 -14.03 -6.93 -7.91
CA ALA A 131 -14.74 -6.00 -7.03
C ALA A 131 -14.55 -4.52 -7.41
N THR A 132 -13.51 -4.17 -8.18
CA THR A 132 -13.32 -2.81 -8.69
C THR A 132 -14.31 -2.45 -9.80
N GLY A 133 -14.83 -3.43 -10.53
CA GLY A 133 -15.61 -3.22 -11.74
C GLY A 133 -14.78 -2.78 -12.95
N PHE A 134 -13.47 -2.71 -12.82
CA PHE A 134 -12.52 -2.30 -13.86
C PHE A 134 -11.98 -3.51 -14.63
N ASP A 135 -11.64 -3.31 -15.89
CA ASP A 135 -10.84 -4.26 -16.64
C ASP A 135 -9.34 -4.18 -16.27
N LEU A 136 -8.53 -5.06 -16.84
CA LEU A 136 -7.10 -5.12 -16.51
C LEU A 136 -6.32 -3.88 -16.97
N ASP A 137 -6.70 -3.28 -18.08
CA ASP A 137 -6.05 -2.08 -18.62
C ASP A 137 -6.37 -0.86 -17.76
N GLU A 138 -7.63 -0.73 -17.32
CA GLU A 138 -8.07 0.30 -16.38
C GLU A 138 -7.37 0.20 -15.03
N ILE A 139 -7.22 -1.04 -14.50
CA ILE A 139 -6.48 -1.29 -13.25
C ILE A 139 -5.01 -0.88 -13.41
N THR A 140 -4.38 -1.26 -14.52
CA THR A 140 -2.97 -0.94 -14.79
C THR A 140 -2.74 0.56 -14.94
N ASP A 141 -3.63 1.27 -15.66
CA ASP A 141 -3.56 2.73 -15.80
C ASP A 141 -3.73 3.42 -14.43
N LEU A 142 -4.72 3.00 -13.64
CA LEU A 142 -4.92 3.56 -12.30
C LEU A 142 -3.72 3.32 -11.39
N GLN A 143 -3.13 2.12 -11.40
CA GLN A 143 -1.89 1.83 -10.65
C GLN A 143 -0.74 2.74 -11.08
N GLY A 144 -0.56 2.95 -12.38
CA GLY A 144 0.45 3.87 -12.92
C GLY A 144 0.26 5.30 -12.44
N ARG A 145 -0.98 5.80 -12.44
CA ARG A 145 -1.34 7.14 -11.94
C ARG A 145 -1.08 7.28 -10.44
N LEU A 146 -1.47 6.30 -9.64
CA LEU A 146 -1.24 6.28 -8.18
C LEU A 146 0.25 6.24 -7.84
N ASN A 147 1.06 5.46 -8.57
CA ASN A 147 2.51 5.42 -8.37
C ASN A 147 3.17 6.77 -8.68
N ARG A 148 2.78 7.44 -9.78
CA ARG A 148 3.27 8.79 -10.10
C ARG A 148 2.87 9.81 -9.04
N LEU A 149 1.61 9.77 -8.59
CA LEU A 149 1.13 10.65 -7.52
C LEU A 149 1.93 10.45 -6.23
N THR A 150 2.15 9.19 -5.84
CA THR A 150 2.95 8.85 -4.64
C THR A 150 4.38 9.38 -4.75
N ALA A 151 5.02 9.21 -5.91
CA ALA A 151 6.38 9.71 -6.13
C ALA A 151 6.45 11.24 -6.01
N ALA A 152 5.50 11.96 -6.64
CA ALA A 152 5.43 13.42 -6.58
C ALA A 152 5.23 13.93 -5.14
N LEU A 153 4.31 13.32 -4.38
CA LEU A 153 4.05 13.70 -3.00
C LEU A 153 5.24 13.44 -2.08
N ASN A 154 5.97 12.33 -2.28
CA ASN A 154 7.17 12.04 -1.50
C ASN A 154 8.28 13.07 -1.79
N THR A 155 8.45 13.51 -3.03
CA THR A 155 9.41 14.55 -3.40
C THR A 155 9.04 15.89 -2.75
N ALA A 156 7.78 16.31 -2.88
CA ALA A 156 7.30 17.56 -2.29
C ALA A 156 7.48 17.59 -0.75
N ALA A 157 7.22 16.47 -0.06
CA ALA A 157 7.40 16.37 1.38
C ALA A 157 8.89 16.48 1.81
N LEU A 158 9.83 16.05 0.95
CA LEU A 158 11.26 16.21 1.19
C LEU A 158 11.71 17.65 0.97
N ASP A 159 11.21 18.31 -0.08
CA ASP A 159 11.55 19.70 -0.42
C ASP A 159 11.07 20.67 0.66
N GLU A 160 9.87 20.48 1.22
CA GLU A 160 9.36 21.27 2.35
C GLU A 160 10.22 21.11 3.62
N ASN A 161 10.68 19.89 3.91
CA ASN A 161 11.58 19.64 5.04
C ASN A 161 12.95 20.32 4.86
N LEU A 162 13.45 20.43 3.64
CA LEU A 162 14.69 21.16 3.33
C LEU A 162 14.49 22.68 3.48
N SER A 163 13.35 23.22 3.01
CA SER A 163 13.02 24.64 3.12
C SER A 163 12.85 25.12 4.56
N CYS A 164 12.33 24.27 5.46
CA CYS A 164 12.23 24.60 6.89
C CYS A 164 13.59 24.58 7.61
N ALA A 165 14.55 23.77 7.14
CA ALA A 165 15.89 23.71 7.75
C ALA A 165 16.75 24.93 7.43
N ASP A 166 16.55 25.56 6.26
CA ASP A 166 17.29 26.76 5.85
C ASP A 166 16.79 28.06 6.53
N GLY A 167 15.60 28.05 7.14
CA GLY A 167 15.00 29.20 7.82
C GLY A 167 15.44 29.42 9.29
N GLU A 168 16.12 28.48 9.93
CA GLU A 168 16.52 28.59 11.34
C GLU A 168 17.95 29.09 11.56
N PHE A 169 18.72 29.43 10.52
CA PHE A 169 20.10 29.92 10.62
C PHE A 169 20.28 31.45 10.42
N GLU A 170 19.21 32.23 10.29
CA GLU A 170 19.30 33.70 10.28
C GLU A 170 18.57 34.33 11.48
N LYS A 171 19.19 34.22 12.66
CA LYS A 171 18.97 35.14 13.77
C LYS A 171 20.22 35.23 14.63
#